data_ab376759cfdb26a1353851d89fcb5776
#
_entry.id   ab376759cfdb26a1353851d89fcb5776
#
_cell.length_a   1.000
_cell.length_b   1.000
_cell.length_c   1.000
_cell.angle_alpha   90.00
_cell.angle_beta   90.00
_cell.angle_gamma   90.00
#
_symmetry.space_group_name_H-M   'P 1'
#
loop_
_entity.id
_entity.type
_entity.pdbx_description
1 polymer ?
#
loop_
_entity_poly.entity_id
_entity_poly.type
_entity_poly.pdbx_seq_one_letter_code
_entity_poly.pdbx_strand_id
1 'polypeptide(L)'
;MKFKPLGNTDLQVSLICLGTMTWGEQNTENDAFEQMDYSLEHGVNFFDTAEYYSVKGKENTYGATEKIIGNWFKQKNNREKIILASKVAGPDVRSVSYTHLTLPTMDSV
;
A
#
# COMPACT_ATOMS: atom_id res chain seq x y z
N MET A 1 6.21 18.60 7.48
CA MET A 1 6.55 17.60 6.44
C MET A 1 6.80 18.31 5.13
N LYS A 2 7.82 17.88 4.42
CA LYS A 2 8.09 18.44 3.10
C LYS A 2 7.47 17.56 2.03
N PHE A 3 7.05 18.16 0.93
CA PHE A 3 6.39 17.46 -0.17
C PHE A 3 7.11 17.74 -1.47
N LYS A 4 6.92 16.87 -2.43
CA LYS A 4 7.42 17.06 -3.78
C LYS A 4 6.44 16.45 -4.78
N PRO A 5 6.49 16.85 -6.06
CA PRO A 5 5.65 16.21 -7.06
C PRO A 5 6.04 14.75 -7.26
N LEU A 6 5.07 13.90 -7.48
CA LEU A 6 5.32 12.52 -7.83
C LEU A 6 5.59 12.47 -9.34
N GLY A 7 6.86 12.40 -9.71
CA GLY A 7 7.24 12.41 -11.12
C GLY A 7 6.74 13.66 -11.83
N ASN A 8 6.09 13.46 -12.96
CA ASN A 8 5.55 14.55 -13.75
C ASN A 8 4.07 14.82 -13.49
N THR A 9 3.56 14.31 -12.36
CA THR A 9 2.14 14.47 -12.05
C THR A 9 1.91 15.69 -11.17
N ASP A 10 0.64 16.02 -10.98
CA ASP A 10 0.23 17.09 -10.07
C ASP A 10 0.17 16.63 -8.63
N LEU A 11 0.41 15.36 -8.37
CA LEU A 11 0.30 14.82 -7.03
C LEU A 11 1.49 15.27 -6.19
N GLN A 12 1.19 15.85 -5.03
CA GLN A 12 2.22 16.27 -4.09
C GLN A 12 2.32 15.21 -3.01
N VAL A 13 3.43 14.49 -2.96
CA VAL A 13 3.64 13.42 -1.99
C VAL A 13 4.62 13.86 -0.92
N SER A 14 4.40 13.38 0.29
CA SER A 14 5.35 13.61 1.37
C SER A 14 6.68 12.95 1.02
N LEU A 15 7.77 13.53 1.50
CA LEU A 15 9.09 12.95 1.26
C LEU A 15 9.24 11.58 1.94
N ILE A 16 8.45 11.34 2.99
CA ILE A 16 8.42 10.04 3.66
C ILE A 16 7.22 9.27 3.15
N CYS A 17 7.45 8.03 2.80
CA CYS A 17 6.40 7.12 2.35
C CYS A 17 6.24 6.01 3.38
N LEU A 18 5.02 5.72 3.77
CA LEU A 18 4.75 4.67 4.74
C LEU A 18 4.65 3.32 4.01
N GLY A 19 5.55 2.41 4.34
CA GLY A 19 5.48 1.05 3.83
C GLY A 19 4.54 0.21 4.67
N THR A 20 3.91 -0.78 4.07
CA THR A 20 2.81 -1.52 4.72
C THR A 20 2.96 -3.04 4.64
N MET A 21 4.07 -3.53 4.20
CA MET A 21 4.19 -4.93 3.80
C MET A 21 4.04 -5.96 4.91
N THR A 22 4.07 -5.57 6.17
CA THR A 22 3.96 -6.52 7.28
C THR A 22 2.57 -6.56 7.92
N TRP A 23 1.68 -5.70 7.47
CA TRP A 23 0.35 -5.60 8.10
C TRP A 23 -0.52 -6.78 7.68
N GLY A 24 -1.03 -7.48 8.67
CA GLY A 24 -1.83 -8.67 8.44
C GLY A 24 -1.06 -9.96 8.64
N GLU A 25 0.24 -9.88 8.84
CA GLU A 25 1.08 -11.03 9.11
C GLU A 25 1.85 -10.80 10.42
N GLN A 26 2.79 -9.87 10.41
CA GLN A 26 3.57 -9.55 11.60
C GLN A 26 2.90 -8.51 12.49
N ASN A 27 2.06 -7.69 11.91
CA ASN A 27 1.33 -6.64 12.62
C ASN A 27 -0.16 -6.88 12.48
N THR A 28 -0.89 -6.54 13.52
CA THR A 28 -2.36 -6.66 13.52
C THR A 28 -2.98 -5.46 12.81
N GLU A 29 -4.28 -5.53 12.57
CA GLU A 29 -5.02 -4.41 12.03
C GLU A 29 -4.95 -3.19 12.96
N ASN A 30 -5.01 -3.41 14.27
CA ASN A 30 -4.90 -2.31 15.22
C ASN A 30 -3.54 -1.65 15.15
N ASP A 31 -2.47 -2.43 15.02
CA ASP A 31 -1.13 -1.88 14.84
C ASP A 31 -1.06 -1.03 13.59
N ALA A 32 -1.65 -1.52 12.51
CA ALA A 32 -1.65 -0.80 11.23
C ALA A 32 -2.41 0.51 11.34
N PHE A 33 -3.57 0.49 12.00
CA PHE A 33 -4.37 1.69 12.19
C PHE A 33 -3.60 2.74 12.98
N GLU A 34 -2.90 2.32 14.03
CA GLU A 34 -2.09 3.26 14.81
C GLU A 34 -0.98 3.88 13.98
N GLN A 35 -0.34 3.08 13.14
CA GLN A 35 0.73 3.57 12.27
C GLN A 35 0.19 4.55 11.23
N MET A 36 -0.95 4.24 10.64
CA MET A 36 -1.55 5.13 9.64
C MET A 36 -2.03 6.43 10.27
N ASP A 37 -2.68 6.35 11.43
CA ASP A 37 -3.13 7.54 12.13
C ASP A 37 -1.96 8.44 12.51
N TYR A 38 -0.91 7.86 13.05
CA TYR A 38 0.29 8.60 13.44
C TYR A 38 0.93 9.25 12.21
N SER A 39 1.06 8.49 11.13
CA SER A 39 1.68 9.00 9.91
C SER A 39 0.90 10.17 9.32
N LEU A 40 -0.39 10.03 9.23
CA LEU A 40 -1.23 11.09 8.68
C LEU A 40 -1.19 12.34 9.57
N GLU A 41 -1.20 12.15 10.88
CA GLU A 41 -1.11 13.24 11.83
C GLU A 41 0.18 14.04 11.66
N HIS A 42 1.25 13.38 11.24
CA HIS A 42 2.53 14.01 11.02
C HIS A 42 2.78 14.41 9.57
N GLY A 43 1.76 14.42 8.76
CA GLY A 43 1.83 14.93 7.39
C GLY A 43 2.23 13.94 6.33
N VAL A 44 2.36 12.66 6.66
CA VAL A 44 2.67 11.65 5.65
C VAL A 44 1.38 11.34 4.89
N ASN A 45 1.37 11.58 3.60
CA ASN A 45 0.19 11.32 2.76
C ASN A 45 0.44 10.29 1.67
N PHE A 46 1.58 9.60 1.72
CA PHE A 46 2.00 8.69 0.67
C PHE A 46 2.22 7.31 1.31
N PHE A 47 1.41 6.33 0.90
CA PHE A 47 1.50 4.97 1.42
C PHE A 47 1.80 4.03 0.27
N ASP A 48 2.64 3.03 0.53
CA ASP A 48 3.01 2.03 -0.47
C ASP A 48 2.51 0.66 -0.03
N THR A 49 1.82 -0.02 -0.90
CA THR A 49 1.28 -1.35 -0.64
C THR A 49 1.42 -2.23 -1.87
N ALA A 50 0.89 -3.43 -1.84
CA ALA A 50 0.84 -4.31 -2.99
C ALA A 50 -0.28 -5.34 -2.81
N GLU A 51 -0.75 -5.86 -3.93
CA GLU A 51 -1.83 -6.83 -3.95
C GLU A 51 -1.51 -8.06 -3.11
N TYR A 52 -0.25 -8.52 -3.13
CA TYR A 52 0.14 -9.72 -2.42
C TYR A 52 0.59 -9.51 -0.99
N TYR A 53 0.64 -8.27 -0.52
CA TYR A 53 1.04 -8.06 0.87
C TYR A 53 0.00 -8.68 1.79
N SER A 54 0.34 -9.25 2.82
CA SER A 54 1.54 -9.12 3.65
C SER A 54 2.70 -9.97 3.17
N VAL A 55 3.89 -9.48 3.46
CA VAL A 55 5.12 -10.25 3.30
C VAL A 55 5.52 -10.79 4.67
N LYS A 56 5.90 -12.00 4.80
CA LYS A 56 6.01 -13.05 3.82
C LYS A 56 4.67 -13.74 3.67
N GLY A 57 4.07 -13.52 2.56
CA GLY A 57 2.70 -13.92 2.39
C GLY A 57 2.50 -15.42 2.46
N LYS A 58 1.43 -15.77 3.14
CA LYS A 58 0.88 -17.10 3.08
C LYS A 58 -0.39 -16.96 2.27
N GLU A 59 -0.89 -18.07 1.80
CA GLU A 59 -2.10 -18.04 1.01
C GLU A 59 -3.25 -17.33 1.72
N ASN A 60 -3.35 -17.55 3.02
CA ASN A 60 -4.44 -16.95 3.80
C ASN A 60 -4.19 -15.50 4.22
N THR A 61 -3.01 -14.94 3.94
CA THR A 61 -2.74 -13.54 4.25
C THR A 61 -2.61 -12.68 3.00
N TYR A 62 -2.79 -13.26 1.83
CA TYR A 62 -2.72 -12.51 0.59
C TYR A 62 -3.83 -11.48 0.51
N GLY A 63 -3.45 -10.26 0.23
CA GLY A 63 -4.43 -9.18 0.16
C GLY A 63 -4.83 -8.62 1.52
N ALA A 64 -4.28 -9.17 2.60
CA ALA A 64 -4.63 -8.73 3.95
C ALA A 64 -4.28 -7.27 4.18
N THR A 65 -3.13 -6.85 3.69
CA THR A 65 -2.68 -5.47 3.87
C THR A 65 -3.61 -4.49 3.16
N GLU A 66 -3.96 -4.75 1.92
CA GLU A 66 -4.87 -3.87 1.19
C GLU A 66 -6.24 -3.82 1.85
N LYS A 67 -6.70 -4.95 2.37
CA LYS A 67 -7.98 -4.99 3.08
C LYS A 67 -7.94 -4.14 4.35
N ILE A 68 -6.85 -4.22 5.10
CA ILE A 68 -6.66 -3.41 6.30
C ILE A 68 -6.67 -1.91 5.95
N ILE A 69 -5.95 -1.54 4.91
CA ILE A 69 -5.91 -0.15 4.46
C ILE A 69 -7.31 0.31 4.04
N GLY A 70 -8.00 -0.54 3.30
CA GLY A 70 -9.38 -0.23 2.88
C GLY A 70 -10.33 -0.04 4.05
N ASN A 71 -10.19 -0.88 5.08
CA ASN A 71 -10.99 -0.74 6.30
C ASN A 71 -10.71 0.59 7.00
N TRP A 72 -9.44 0.99 7.03
CA TRP A 72 -9.05 2.26 7.62
C TRP A 72 -9.66 3.44 6.86
N PHE A 73 -9.59 3.42 5.53
CA PHE A 73 -10.21 4.47 4.73
C PHE A 73 -11.71 4.56 5.00
N LYS A 74 -12.36 3.41 5.09
CA LYS A 74 -13.80 3.38 5.31
C LYS A 74 -14.16 3.89 6.69
N GLN A 75 -13.41 3.52 7.70
CA GLN A 75 -13.68 3.94 9.06
C GLN A 75 -13.39 5.41 9.29
N LYS A 76 -12.32 5.92 8.70
CA LYS A 76 -11.90 7.31 8.92
C LYS A 76 -12.40 8.27 7.85
N ASN A 77 -12.95 7.75 6.77
CA ASN A 77 -13.48 8.57 5.67
C ASN A 77 -12.45 9.56 5.15
N ASN A 78 -11.24 9.09 4.92
CA ASN A 78 -10.11 9.95 4.58
C ASN A 78 -9.36 9.54 3.33
N ARG A 79 -10.00 8.79 2.43
CA ARG A 79 -9.33 8.27 1.23
C ARG A 79 -8.69 9.39 0.39
N GLU A 80 -9.35 10.53 0.31
CA GLU A 80 -8.85 11.64 -0.50
C GLU A 80 -7.61 12.32 0.09
N LYS A 81 -7.27 12.02 1.31
CA LYS A 81 -6.08 12.61 1.95
C LYS A 81 -4.83 11.80 1.70
N ILE A 82 -4.95 10.63 1.11
CA ILE A 82 -3.84 9.69 0.95
C ILE A 82 -3.61 9.39 -0.52
N ILE A 83 -2.34 9.40 -0.90
CA ILE A 83 -1.91 8.92 -2.22
C ILE A 83 -1.39 7.51 -1.98
N LEU A 84 -2.06 6.54 -2.57
CA LEU A 84 -1.77 5.13 -2.34
C LEU A 84 -1.15 4.53 -3.59
N ALA A 85 0.08 4.06 -3.46
CA ALA A 85 0.74 3.32 -4.52
C ALA A 85 0.57 1.83 -4.24
N SER A 86 0.09 1.08 -5.20
CA SER A 86 -0.04 -0.36 -5.08
C SER A 86 0.62 -1.04 -6.27
N LYS A 87 0.82 -2.32 -6.17
CA LYS A 87 1.47 -3.12 -7.20
C LYS A 87 0.61 -4.31 -7.49
N VAL A 88 0.47 -4.64 -8.77
CA VAL A 88 -0.22 -5.85 -9.18
C VAL A 88 0.72 -7.02 -8.97
N ALA A 89 0.17 -8.11 -8.51
CA ALA A 89 0.96 -9.28 -8.21
C ALA A 89 1.70 -9.79 -9.43
N GLY A 90 2.97 -10.07 -9.24
CA GLY A 90 3.75 -10.71 -10.28
C GLY A 90 3.59 -12.22 -10.21
N PRO A 91 4.29 -12.96 -11.06
CA PRO A 91 4.27 -14.40 -11.03
C PRO A 91 4.86 -14.92 -9.73
N ASP A 92 4.30 -15.98 -9.20
CA ASP A 92 4.88 -16.63 -8.04
C ASP A 92 4.73 -18.14 -8.21
N VAL A 93 5.27 -18.85 -7.23
CA VAL A 93 5.34 -20.31 -7.35
C VAL A 93 3.97 -20.98 -7.37
N ARG A 94 2.93 -20.28 -7.00
CA ARG A 94 1.60 -20.86 -7.01
C ARG A 94 0.83 -20.49 -8.24
N SER A 95 1.29 -19.50 -8.94
CA SER A 95 0.62 -19.06 -10.12
C SER A 95 1.25 -19.75 -11.28
N VAL A 96 0.67 -20.84 -11.63
CA VAL A 96 1.19 -21.57 -12.73
C VAL A 96 1.00 -20.86 -14.01
N SER A 97 -0.03 -20.12 -14.08
CA SER A 97 -0.22 -19.37 -15.25
C SER A 97 0.39 -18.09 -15.00
N TYR A 98 1.41 -17.85 -15.56
CA TYR A 98 1.93 -16.61 -15.52
C TYR A 98 1.12 -15.73 -16.27
N THR A 99 0.51 -14.97 -15.61
CA THR A 99 0.00 -13.85 -16.21
C THR A 99 1.05 -13.16 -16.82
N HIS A 100 1.04 -13.06 -17.97
CA HIS A 100 1.89 -12.20 -18.66
C HIS A 100 1.41 -10.81 -18.48
N LEU A 101 1.73 -10.28 -17.36
CA LEU A 101 1.43 -8.89 -17.11
C LEU A 101 2.41 -8.10 -17.92
N THR A 102 1.95 -7.68 -19.04
CA THR A 102 2.81 -6.91 -19.93
C THR A 102 2.50 -5.44 -19.85
N LEU A 103 1.82 -5.03 -18.81
CA LEU A 103 1.45 -3.62 -18.71
C LEU A 103 2.67 -2.81 -18.30
N PRO A 104 3.18 -1.97 -19.17
CA PRO A 104 4.38 -1.19 -18.85
C PRO A 104 4.20 -0.27 -17.67
N THR A 105 2.97 0.11 -17.40
CA THR A 105 2.70 0.99 -16.29
C THR A 105 3.01 0.35 -14.94
N MET A 106 3.17 -0.96 -14.92
CA MET A 106 3.49 -1.63 -13.69
C MET A 106 4.84 -1.21 -13.16
N ASP A 107 5.71 -0.83 -14.03
CA ASP A 107 7.06 -0.47 -13.64
C ASP A 107 7.18 0.96 -13.19
N SER A 108 6.19 1.74 -13.43
CA SER A 108 6.27 3.16 -13.14
C SER A 108 5.63 3.55 -11.83
N VAL A 109 5.17 2.61 -11.11
CA VAL A 109 4.50 2.90 -9.84
C VAL A 109 5.46 3.25 -8.68
#